data_7dc6e74de25a87cc32042e0b48c833d8
#
_entry.id   7dc6e74de25a87cc32042e0b48c833d8
#
_cell.length_a   1.000
_cell.length_b   1.000
_cell.length_c   1.000
_cell.angle_alpha   90.00
_cell.angle_beta   90.00
_cell.angle_gamma   90.00
#
_symmetry.space_group_name_H-M   'P 1'
#
loop_
_entity.id
_entity.type
_entity.pdbx_description
1 polymer ?
#
loop_
_entity_poly.entity_id
_entity_poly.type
_entity_poly.pdbx_seq_one_letter_code
_entity_poly.pdbx_strand_id
1 'polypeptide(L)'
;MNNRVSSNILPNLLRAAAQGAADLQASDLVALEVGDVMGITDWFLIASSSNVRQVRRVAEEIESAVKKSGGEGPIRIEGLEEAKWILMDFGIFVVHVFHKETRDFYDIERLWSDVPVSYTHLTLPTKA
;
A
#
# COMPACT_ATOMS: atom_id res chain seq x y z
N MET A 1 -5.49 24.49 -4.01
CA MET A 1 -5.45 23.77 -3.79
C MET A 1 -5.01 22.99 -4.10
N ASN A 2 -4.82 22.75 -4.03
CA ASN A 2 -4.56 21.92 -4.31
C ASN A 2 -4.70 21.06 -4.16
N ASN A 3 -4.72 21.15 -4.52
CA ASN A 3 -5.36 20.07 -4.34
C ASN A 3 -4.56 18.86 -4.36
N ARG A 4 -4.11 18.48 -3.27
CA ARG A 4 -3.21 17.37 -3.11
C ARG A 4 -3.92 16.03 -3.24
N VAL A 5 -5.21 16.01 -3.09
CA VAL A 5 -5.97 14.77 -3.16
C VAL A 5 -6.41 14.55 -4.58
N SER A 6 -6.07 13.41 -5.15
CA SER A 6 -6.48 13.06 -6.48
C SER A 6 -7.97 12.79 -6.51
N SER A 7 -8.63 13.26 -7.58
CA SER A 7 -10.03 12.96 -7.78
C SER A 7 -10.22 11.61 -8.46
N ASN A 8 -9.13 10.95 -8.85
CA ASN A 8 -9.22 9.69 -9.55
C ASN A 8 -9.72 8.59 -8.65
N ILE A 9 -10.53 7.71 -9.23
CA ILE A 9 -10.98 6.52 -8.53
C ILE A 9 -9.82 5.53 -8.51
N LEU A 10 -9.56 4.96 -7.36
CA LEU A 10 -8.52 3.95 -7.24
C LEU A 10 -8.83 2.76 -8.13
N PRO A 11 -7.82 2.18 -8.78
CA PRO A 11 -8.03 0.94 -9.52
C PRO A 11 -8.60 -0.13 -8.60
N ASN A 12 -9.42 -1.01 -9.17
CA ASN A 12 -10.10 -2.03 -8.37
C ASN A 12 -9.15 -2.90 -7.58
N LEU A 13 -8.05 -3.32 -8.19
CA LEU A 13 -7.11 -4.20 -7.49
C LEU A 13 -6.36 -3.46 -6.39
N LEU A 14 -6.07 -2.19 -6.59
CA LEU A 14 -5.45 -1.39 -5.55
C LEU A 14 -6.42 -1.22 -4.37
N ARG A 15 -7.69 -0.98 -4.68
CA ARG A 15 -8.71 -0.89 -3.64
C ARG A 15 -8.82 -2.19 -2.86
N ALA A 16 -8.76 -3.32 -3.57
CA ALA A 16 -8.80 -4.63 -2.90
C ALA A 16 -7.59 -4.81 -1.98
N ALA A 17 -6.41 -4.39 -2.44
CA ALA A 17 -5.21 -4.48 -1.62
C ALA A 17 -5.35 -3.62 -0.36
N ALA A 18 -5.85 -2.40 -0.53
CA ALA A 18 -6.05 -1.50 0.60
C ALA A 18 -7.05 -2.08 1.59
N GLN A 19 -8.13 -2.68 1.08
CA GLN A 19 -9.12 -3.30 1.95
C GLN A 19 -8.51 -4.46 2.72
N GLY A 20 -7.67 -5.27 2.07
CA GLY A 20 -7.00 -6.37 2.76
C GLY A 20 -6.15 -5.88 3.92
N ALA A 21 -5.41 -4.80 3.70
CA ALA A 21 -4.60 -4.21 4.76
C ALA A 21 -5.50 -3.69 5.89
N ALA A 22 -6.60 -3.03 5.54
CA ALA A 22 -7.51 -2.46 6.52
C ALA A 22 -8.19 -3.55 7.34
N ASP A 23 -8.49 -4.68 6.72
CA ASP A 23 -9.14 -5.80 7.42
C ASP A 23 -8.27 -6.34 8.54
N LEU A 24 -6.96 -6.23 8.42
CA LEU A 24 -6.04 -6.63 9.46
C LEU A 24 -5.57 -5.45 10.28
N GLN A 25 -6.27 -4.32 10.17
CA GLN A 25 -6.03 -3.14 11.00
C GLN A 25 -4.61 -2.59 10.85
N ALA A 26 -4.08 -2.66 9.63
CA ALA A 26 -2.81 -2.01 9.35
C ALA A 26 -2.95 -0.52 9.61
N SER A 27 -1.89 0.09 10.12
CA SER A 27 -1.95 1.49 10.48
C SER A 27 -1.39 2.38 9.39
N ASP A 28 -1.83 3.63 9.38
CA ASP A 28 -1.32 4.70 8.53
C ASP A 28 -1.33 4.31 7.06
N LEU A 29 -2.47 3.82 6.61
CA LEU A 29 -2.67 3.36 5.25
C LEU A 29 -2.78 4.56 4.32
N VAL A 30 -1.90 4.63 3.33
CA VAL A 30 -1.82 5.76 2.41
C VAL A 30 -1.66 5.25 0.98
N ALA A 31 -2.38 5.86 0.05
CA ALA A 31 -2.19 5.60 -1.38
C ALA A 31 -1.65 6.86 -2.04
N LEU A 32 -0.49 6.74 -2.65
CA LEU A 32 0.18 7.86 -3.34
C LEU A 32 0.19 7.62 -4.83
N GLU A 33 -0.19 8.63 -5.58
CA GLU A 33 -0.18 8.56 -7.04
C GLU A 33 1.18 9.03 -7.53
N VAL A 34 2.04 8.08 -7.91
CA VAL A 34 3.43 8.37 -8.21
C VAL A 34 3.78 8.23 -9.68
N GLY A 35 2.79 7.93 -10.52
CA GLY A 35 3.05 7.60 -11.93
C GLY A 35 3.77 8.69 -12.67
N ASP A 36 3.40 9.95 -12.45
CA ASP A 36 4.00 11.07 -13.16
C ASP A 36 5.46 11.28 -12.80
N VAL A 37 5.87 10.82 -11.64
CA VAL A 37 7.24 11.03 -11.17
C VAL A 37 8.11 9.83 -11.51
N MET A 38 7.64 8.62 -11.25
CA MET A 38 8.45 7.43 -11.46
C MET A 38 8.43 6.91 -12.88
N GLY A 39 7.25 6.90 -13.50
CA GLY A 39 7.13 6.35 -14.83
C GLY A 39 7.18 4.83 -14.90
N ILE A 40 7.26 4.15 -13.76
CA ILE A 40 7.38 2.70 -13.71
C ILE A 40 6.11 2.07 -13.17
N THR A 41 5.56 2.67 -12.14
CA THR A 41 4.31 2.23 -11.54
C THR A 41 3.46 3.46 -11.31
N ASP A 42 2.15 3.28 -11.22
CA ASP A 42 1.25 4.42 -11.07
C ASP A 42 0.97 4.76 -9.62
N TRP A 43 1.04 3.79 -8.71
CA TRP A 43 0.62 3.99 -7.34
C TRP A 43 1.56 3.30 -6.36
N PHE A 44 1.70 3.91 -5.19
CA PHE A 44 2.23 3.23 -4.00
C PHE A 44 1.08 3.07 -3.03
N LEU A 45 1.01 1.90 -2.40
CA LEU A 45 0.15 1.69 -1.24
C LEU A 45 1.07 1.40 -0.06
N ILE A 46 0.96 2.20 0.98
CA ILE A 46 1.86 2.09 2.13
C ILE A 46 1.04 1.80 3.37
N ALA A 47 1.47 0.81 4.12
CA ALA A 47 0.80 0.40 5.35
C ALA A 47 1.86 -0.02 6.36
N SER A 48 1.51 -0.04 7.63
CA SER A 48 2.44 -0.49 8.65
C SER A 48 1.75 -1.27 9.74
N SER A 49 2.54 -2.02 10.49
CA SER A 49 2.08 -2.79 11.63
C SER A 49 3.14 -2.79 12.71
N SER A 50 2.78 -3.17 13.91
CA SER A 50 3.62 -2.99 15.08
C SER A 50 4.61 -4.12 15.31
N ASN A 51 4.47 -5.26 14.62
CA ASN A 51 5.42 -6.35 14.77
C ASN A 51 5.56 -7.11 13.46
N VAL A 52 6.65 -7.86 13.32
CA VAL A 52 6.97 -8.49 12.04
C VAL A 52 5.98 -9.59 11.67
N ARG A 53 5.41 -10.27 12.65
CA ARG A 53 4.40 -11.29 12.35
C ARG A 53 3.20 -10.65 11.67
N GLN A 54 2.76 -9.52 12.19
CA GLN A 54 1.61 -8.83 11.61
C GLN A 54 1.96 -8.26 10.24
N VAL A 55 3.18 -7.76 10.06
CA VAL A 55 3.61 -7.28 8.74
C VAL A 55 3.46 -8.39 7.71
N ARG A 56 3.90 -9.62 8.04
CA ARG A 56 3.75 -10.74 7.12
C ARG A 56 2.28 -11.06 6.86
N ARG A 57 1.46 -11.03 7.90
CA ARG A 57 0.04 -11.33 7.75
C ARG A 57 -0.66 -10.31 6.85
N VAL A 58 -0.31 -9.04 7.02
CA VAL A 58 -0.87 -7.99 6.17
C VAL A 58 -0.49 -8.25 4.71
N ALA A 59 0.78 -8.58 4.46
CA ALA A 59 1.21 -8.86 3.09
C ALA A 59 0.45 -10.04 2.50
N GLU A 60 0.26 -11.10 3.27
CA GLU A 60 -0.47 -12.28 2.82
C GLU A 60 -1.93 -11.93 2.52
N GLU A 61 -2.54 -11.14 3.38
CA GLU A 61 -3.94 -10.77 3.17
C GLU A 61 -4.09 -9.89 1.94
N ILE A 62 -3.14 -8.98 1.71
CA ILE A 62 -3.17 -8.15 0.51
C ILE A 62 -3.10 -9.03 -0.74
N GLU A 63 -2.19 -9.99 -0.75
CA GLU A 63 -2.07 -10.88 -1.90
C GLU A 63 -3.36 -11.66 -2.12
N SER A 64 -3.93 -12.18 -1.05
CA SER A 64 -5.18 -12.93 -1.13
C SER A 64 -6.32 -12.06 -1.64
N ALA A 65 -6.41 -10.83 -1.14
CA ALA A 65 -7.50 -9.92 -1.53
C ALA A 65 -7.41 -9.56 -3.01
N VAL A 66 -6.19 -9.33 -3.51
CA VAL A 66 -6.01 -9.01 -4.93
C VAL A 66 -6.42 -10.19 -5.79
N LYS A 67 -6.01 -11.40 -5.41
CA LYS A 67 -6.36 -12.59 -6.18
C LYS A 67 -7.86 -12.85 -6.16
N LYS A 68 -8.51 -12.66 -5.02
CA LYS A 68 -9.95 -12.85 -4.93
C LYS A 68 -10.72 -11.84 -5.76
N SER A 69 -10.12 -10.70 -6.04
CA SER A 69 -10.75 -9.67 -6.85
C SER A 69 -10.43 -9.82 -8.34
N GLY A 70 -9.83 -10.93 -8.72
CA GLY A 70 -9.56 -11.23 -10.12
C GLY A 70 -8.17 -10.88 -10.58
N GLY A 71 -7.30 -10.40 -9.71
CA GLY A 71 -5.94 -10.08 -10.08
C GLY A 71 -5.03 -11.27 -9.96
N GLU A 72 -3.84 -11.11 -10.51
CA GLU A 72 -2.80 -12.12 -10.37
C GLU A 72 -1.95 -11.78 -9.16
N GLY A 73 -1.16 -12.73 -8.71
CA GLY A 73 -0.23 -12.48 -7.63
C GLY A 73 0.80 -11.43 -8.03
N PRO A 74 1.61 -10.99 -7.07
CA PRO A 74 2.61 -9.98 -7.38
C PRO A 74 3.67 -10.55 -8.33
N ILE A 75 4.20 -9.65 -9.17
CA ILE A 75 5.30 -9.97 -10.06
C ILE A 75 6.53 -10.32 -9.25
N ARG A 76 6.70 -9.64 -8.10
CA ARG A 76 7.87 -9.80 -7.27
C ARG A 76 7.52 -9.43 -5.84
N ILE A 77 8.09 -10.16 -4.88
CA ILE A 77 7.98 -9.83 -3.47
C ILE A 77 9.39 -9.81 -2.90
N GLU A 78 9.69 -8.78 -2.10
CA GLU A 78 10.98 -8.66 -1.44
C GLU A 78 10.77 -8.38 0.03
N GLY A 79 11.68 -8.82 0.86
CA GLY A 79 11.70 -8.48 2.27
C GLY A 79 10.92 -9.40 3.19
N LEU A 80 10.44 -10.54 2.67
CA LEU A 80 9.61 -11.45 3.48
C LEU A 80 10.34 -12.01 4.68
N GLU A 81 11.63 -12.27 4.57
CA GLU A 81 12.35 -12.94 5.65
C GLU A 81 12.38 -12.08 6.90
N GLU A 82 12.83 -10.85 6.78
CA GLU A 82 12.93 -9.98 7.94
C GLU A 82 11.62 -9.32 8.26
N ALA A 83 10.80 -9.11 7.25
CA ALA A 83 9.46 -8.54 7.39
C ALA A 83 9.45 -7.17 8.07
N LYS A 84 10.53 -6.41 7.89
CA LYS A 84 10.55 -5.03 8.37
C LYS A 84 10.08 -4.08 7.29
N TRP A 85 10.22 -4.48 6.04
CA TRP A 85 9.77 -3.73 4.88
C TRP A 85 9.53 -4.74 3.77
N ILE A 86 8.28 -5.11 3.56
CA ILE A 86 7.91 -6.02 2.49
C ILE A 86 7.43 -5.20 1.32
N LEU A 87 8.03 -5.44 0.16
CA LEU A 87 7.63 -4.79 -1.08
C LEU A 87 6.95 -5.81 -1.97
N MET A 88 5.77 -5.48 -2.48
CA MET A 88 4.99 -6.36 -3.36
C MET A 88 4.69 -5.59 -4.64
N ASP A 89 5.28 -6.02 -5.74
CA ASP A 89 5.16 -5.32 -7.02
C ASP A 89 4.03 -5.98 -7.82
N PHE A 90 2.93 -5.26 -7.98
CA PHE A 90 1.79 -5.74 -8.77
C PHE A 90 1.75 -5.10 -10.16
N GLY A 91 2.76 -4.32 -10.53
CA GLY A 91 2.83 -3.67 -11.83
C GLY A 91 2.30 -2.27 -11.79
N ILE A 92 0.98 -2.10 -11.86
CA ILE A 92 0.41 -0.75 -11.82
C ILE A 92 0.48 -0.13 -10.44
N PHE A 93 0.64 -0.95 -9.41
CA PHE A 93 0.87 -0.42 -8.08
C PHE A 93 1.89 -1.28 -7.34
N VAL A 94 2.60 -0.65 -6.41
CA VAL A 94 3.56 -1.33 -5.55
C VAL A 94 3.11 -1.12 -4.12
N VAL A 95 3.07 -2.21 -3.36
CA VAL A 95 2.65 -2.16 -1.96
C VAL A 95 3.89 -2.21 -1.09
N HIS A 96 3.92 -1.34 -0.09
CA HIS A 96 4.98 -1.30 0.92
C HIS A 96 4.34 -1.56 2.28
N VAL A 97 4.67 -2.70 2.89
CA VAL A 97 4.20 -3.00 4.23
C VAL A 97 5.38 -2.92 5.19
N PHE A 98 5.31 -2.01 6.13
CA PHE A 98 6.41 -1.70 7.02
C PHE A 98 6.14 -2.12 8.45
N HIS A 99 7.20 -2.54 9.12
CA HIS A 99 7.22 -2.43 10.58
C HIS A 99 7.24 -0.94 10.91
N LYS A 100 6.52 -0.51 11.93
CA LYS A 100 6.35 0.90 12.22
C LYS A 100 7.67 1.64 12.40
N GLU A 101 8.60 1.03 13.12
CA GLU A 101 9.89 1.68 13.35
C GLU A 101 10.67 1.87 12.06
N THR A 102 10.59 0.88 11.17
CA THR A 102 11.27 0.97 9.88
C THR A 102 10.66 2.08 9.04
N ARG A 103 9.33 2.19 9.06
CA ARG A 103 8.66 3.25 8.32
C ARG A 103 9.09 4.64 8.81
N ASP A 104 9.17 4.79 10.13
CA ASP A 104 9.59 6.07 10.69
C ASP A 104 11.02 6.40 10.31
N PHE A 105 11.88 5.38 10.31
CA PHE A 105 13.29 5.59 9.99
C PHE A 105 13.50 6.04 8.55
N TYR A 106 12.85 5.35 7.61
CA TYR A 106 13.04 5.67 6.20
C TYR A 106 12.17 6.82 5.71
N ASP A 107 11.00 6.99 6.31
CA ASP A 107 10.09 8.10 6.00
C ASP A 107 9.89 8.24 4.49
N ILE A 108 9.51 7.13 3.87
CA ILE A 108 9.41 7.05 2.41
C ILE A 108 8.43 8.08 1.85
N GLU A 109 7.39 8.41 2.62
CA GLU A 109 6.38 9.36 2.15
C GLU A 109 6.98 10.75 1.92
N ARG A 110 8.04 11.09 2.64
CA ARG A 110 8.68 12.38 2.50
C ARG A 110 9.31 12.53 1.14
N LEU A 111 9.80 11.44 0.57
CA LEU A 111 10.40 11.47 -0.75
C LEU A 111 9.38 11.81 -1.82
N TRP A 112 8.10 11.61 -1.51
CA TRP A 112 7.02 11.82 -2.47
C TRP A 112 6.09 12.92 -2.03
N SER A 113 6.59 13.89 -1.26
CA SER A 113 5.75 14.94 -0.70
C SER A 113 5.10 15.82 -1.77
N ASP A 114 5.64 15.83 -2.98
CA ASP A 114 5.12 16.66 -4.06
C ASP A 114 4.09 15.93 -4.93
N VAL A 115 3.81 14.66 -4.66
CA VAL A 115 2.85 13.95 -5.49
C VAL A 115 1.46 14.00 -4.85
N PRO A 116 0.41 13.83 -5.67
CA PRO A 116 -0.94 13.82 -5.12
C PRO A 116 -1.13 12.66 -4.17
N VAL A 117 -1.83 12.92 -3.09
CA VAL A 117 -2.21 11.90 -2.12
C VAL A 117 -3.69 11.66 -2.29
N SER A 118 -4.05 10.50 -2.82
CA SER A 118 -5.45 10.19 -3.04
C SER A 118 -6.17 9.97 -1.73
N TYR A 119 -5.47 9.33 -0.79
CA TYR A 119 -6.05 9.08 0.54
C TYR A 119 -4.92 9.12 1.54
N THR A 120 -5.07 9.90 2.61
CA THR A 120 -4.16 9.86 3.73
C THR A 120 -4.63 8.90 4.79
N HIS A 121 -5.93 8.87 4.98
CA HIS A 121 -6.57 7.94 5.90
C HIS A 121 -7.68 7.31 5.10
N LEU A 122 -7.37 6.20 4.44
CA LEU A 122 -8.34 5.57 3.57
C LEU A 122 -9.59 5.22 4.35
N THR A 123 -10.72 5.75 3.90
CA THR A 123 -12.01 5.38 4.42
C THR A 123 -12.58 4.36 3.47
N LEU A 124 -12.55 3.10 3.87
CA LEU A 124 -13.03 2.03 3.03
C LEU A 124 -14.37 1.54 3.57
N PRO A 125 -15.20 0.92 2.69
CA PRO A 125 -16.46 0.39 3.18
C PRO A 125 -16.23 -0.57 4.31
N THR A 126 -17.02 -0.43 5.35
CA THR A 126 -16.93 -1.32 6.48
C THR A 126 -17.52 -2.67 6.08
N LYS A 127 -16.83 -3.72 6.47
CA LYS A 127 -17.42 -5.04 6.30
C LYS A 127 -18.51 -5.22 7.31
N ALA A 128 -19.63 -5.55 6.82
CA ALA A 128 -20.78 -5.74 7.69
C ALA A 128 -20.65 -6.99 8.51
#